data_da45262b0f8b0fb67c81ba05c435e6d3
#
_entry.id   da45262b0f8b0fb67c81ba05c435e6d3
#
_cell.length_a   1.000
_cell.length_b   1.000
_cell.length_c   1.000
_cell.angle_alpha   90.00
_cell.angle_beta   90.00
_cell.angle_gamma   90.00
#
_symmetry.space_group_name_H-M   'P 1'
#
loop_
_entity.id
_entity.type
_entity.pdbx_description
1 polymer ?
#
loop_
_entity_poly.entity_id
_entity_poly.type
_entity_poly.pdbx_seq_one_letter_code
_entity_poly.pdbx_strand_id
1 'polypeptide(L)'
;MPVKDSIETAQEAIRAIVASGHSLTVYDDNSTPENAAQLDALHNELGIDVIHIGQLIDHPSPNYRWVLIHAQQHCLQHNLSLVIVESDVIVKPNTLNSLAQAVQPQTGLVAAVTHNDQNQVNFPYDYAAKIKQDGPCAKRFSFCCTLLTNSFLKAYDFNQLDPTKNWYDVHISHMSRKLGFDNILLISNPVLHKPHSSRPWKQLKYTNPLLYYWRKLTQHKDKI
;
A
#
# COMPACT_ATOMS: atom_id res chain seq x y z
N MET A 1 -2.23 -2.77 6.76
CA MET A 1 -2.43 -1.33 6.42
C MET A 1 -1.50 -0.48 7.26
N PRO A 2 -0.57 0.29 6.69
CA PRO A 2 0.20 1.29 7.43
C PRO A 2 -0.63 2.57 7.63
N VAL A 3 -0.56 3.17 8.81
CA VAL A 3 -1.27 4.40 9.18
C VAL A 3 -0.32 5.36 9.88
N LYS A 4 -0.39 6.66 9.56
CA LYS A 4 0.20 7.74 10.32
C LYS A 4 -0.66 8.99 10.25
N ASP A 5 -1.24 9.38 11.38
CA ASP A 5 -2.00 10.62 11.58
C ASP A 5 -3.15 10.91 10.57
N SER A 6 -3.55 9.94 9.77
CA SER A 6 -4.59 10.10 8.74
C SER A 6 -5.85 9.35 9.12
N ILE A 7 -6.32 9.58 10.34
CA ILE A 7 -7.36 8.75 10.96
C ILE A 7 -8.71 8.80 10.21
N GLU A 8 -9.11 9.94 9.67
CA GLU A 8 -10.39 10.08 8.97
C GLU A 8 -10.48 9.16 7.74
N THR A 9 -9.46 9.23 6.86
CA THR A 9 -9.41 8.34 5.67
C THR A 9 -9.14 6.89 6.06
N ALA A 10 -8.29 6.66 7.08
CA ALA A 10 -7.99 5.32 7.58
C ALA A 10 -9.23 4.61 8.12
N GLN A 11 -10.12 5.29 8.85
CA GLN A 11 -11.38 4.71 9.35
C GLN A 11 -12.27 4.23 8.21
N GLU A 12 -12.42 5.03 7.15
CA GLU A 12 -13.21 4.61 5.98
C GLU A 12 -12.61 3.37 5.31
N ALA A 13 -11.27 3.37 5.12
CA ALA A 13 -10.55 2.25 4.53
C ALA A 13 -10.65 0.98 5.38
N ILE A 14 -10.45 1.09 6.69
CA ILE A 14 -10.57 0.00 7.66
C ILE A 14 -11.98 -0.61 7.60
N ARG A 15 -13.02 0.21 7.70
CA ARG A 15 -14.41 -0.25 7.66
C ARG A 15 -14.75 -0.93 6.32
N ALA A 16 -14.24 -0.42 5.20
CA ALA A 16 -14.45 -1.04 3.89
C ALA A 16 -13.80 -2.43 3.79
N ILE A 17 -12.59 -2.61 4.34
CA ILE A 17 -11.91 -3.92 4.36
C ILE A 17 -12.67 -4.90 5.26
N VAL A 18 -13.02 -4.51 6.47
CA VAL A 18 -13.78 -5.36 7.41
C VAL A 18 -15.13 -5.74 6.80
N ALA A 19 -15.85 -4.81 6.20
CA ALA A 19 -17.11 -5.06 5.52
C ALA A 19 -16.99 -6.03 4.33
N SER A 20 -15.78 -6.16 3.73
CA SER A 20 -15.51 -7.16 2.69
C SER A 20 -15.25 -8.58 3.23
N GLY A 21 -15.32 -8.77 4.56
CA GLY A 21 -15.17 -10.08 5.22
C GLY A 21 -13.71 -10.52 5.42
N HIS A 22 -12.75 -9.60 5.36
CA HIS A 22 -11.33 -9.91 5.54
C HIS A 22 -10.80 -9.40 6.89
N SER A 23 -9.90 -10.18 7.49
CA SER A 23 -9.13 -9.74 8.65
C SER A 23 -8.15 -8.64 8.25
N LEU A 24 -7.85 -7.74 9.19
CA LEU A 24 -6.98 -6.60 8.94
C LEU A 24 -6.02 -6.40 10.11
N THR A 25 -4.74 -6.23 9.80
CA THR A 25 -3.74 -5.70 10.72
C THR A 25 -3.39 -4.26 10.31
N VAL A 26 -3.59 -3.33 11.22
CA VAL A 26 -3.19 -1.92 11.09
C VAL A 26 -1.84 -1.72 11.77
N TYR A 27 -0.90 -1.09 11.10
CA TYR A 27 0.40 -0.71 11.63
C TYR A 27 0.40 0.79 11.87
N ASP A 28 0.31 1.19 13.13
CA ASP A 28 0.40 2.59 13.55
C ASP A 28 1.87 3.03 13.61
N ASP A 29 2.28 3.87 12.69
CA ASP A 29 3.65 4.37 12.56
C ASP A 29 3.88 5.64 13.39
N ASN A 30 3.74 5.53 14.72
CA ASN A 30 3.94 6.63 15.66
C ASN A 30 2.99 7.81 15.41
N SER A 31 1.70 7.55 15.28
CA SER A 31 0.67 8.61 15.24
C SER A 31 0.63 9.38 16.57
N THR A 32 -0.01 10.54 16.57
CA THR A 32 -0.26 11.28 17.81
C THR A 32 -1.05 10.43 18.79
N PRO A 33 -0.92 10.64 20.11
CA PRO A 33 -1.66 9.86 21.11
C PRO A 33 -3.18 9.87 20.88
N GLU A 34 -3.72 10.98 20.41
CA GLU A 34 -5.14 11.10 20.08
C GLU A 34 -5.54 10.18 18.91
N ASN A 35 -4.75 10.16 17.82
CA ASN A 35 -5.01 9.31 16.67
C ASN A 35 -4.77 7.83 16.99
N ALA A 36 -3.76 7.51 17.80
CA ALA A 36 -3.52 6.15 18.27
C ALA A 36 -4.71 5.63 19.08
N ALA A 37 -5.26 6.44 20.00
CA ALA A 37 -6.44 6.07 20.79
C ALA A 37 -7.69 5.82 19.89
N GLN A 38 -7.82 6.52 18.77
CA GLN A 38 -8.90 6.25 17.81
C GLN A 38 -8.69 4.92 17.07
N LEU A 39 -7.44 4.52 16.79
CA LEU A 39 -7.14 3.19 16.24
C LEU A 39 -7.47 2.09 17.27
N ASP A 40 -7.19 2.30 18.56
CA ASP A 40 -7.57 1.38 19.63
C ASP A 40 -9.09 1.26 19.76
N ALA A 41 -9.82 2.35 19.58
CA ALA A 41 -11.29 2.31 19.56
C ALA A 41 -11.80 1.46 18.39
N LEU A 42 -11.20 1.57 17.20
CA LEU A 42 -11.52 0.73 16.05
C LEU A 42 -11.15 -0.74 16.25
N HIS A 43 -10.03 -1.03 16.93
CA HIS A 43 -9.68 -2.39 17.34
C HIS A 43 -10.81 -3.00 18.17
N ASN A 44 -11.26 -2.29 19.22
CA ASN A 44 -12.33 -2.78 20.10
C ASN A 44 -13.69 -2.91 19.41
N GLU A 45 -14.00 -2.00 18.48
CA GLU A 45 -15.29 -2.00 17.75
C GLU A 45 -15.35 -3.08 16.66
N LEU A 46 -14.28 -3.24 15.90
CA LEU A 46 -14.29 -4.02 14.65
C LEU A 46 -13.53 -5.34 14.74
N GLY A 47 -12.81 -5.60 15.84
CA GLY A 47 -12.01 -6.82 16.01
C GLY A 47 -10.79 -6.90 15.07
N ILE A 48 -10.27 -5.75 14.64
CA ILE A 48 -9.04 -5.68 13.83
C ILE A 48 -7.80 -5.76 14.73
N ASP A 49 -6.66 -6.15 14.17
CA ASP A 49 -5.39 -6.05 14.89
C ASP A 49 -4.77 -4.66 14.70
N VAL A 50 -4.30 -4.04 15.80
CA VAL A 50 -3.53 -2.80 15.76
C VAL A 50 -2.16 -3.02 16.37
N ILE A 51 -1.11 -2.69 15.63
CA ILE A 51 0.29 -2.79 16.05
C ILE A 51 0.86 -1.37 16.13
N HIS A 52 1.11 -0.88 17.33
CA HIS A 52 1.81 0.40 17.56
C HIS A 52 3.32 0.18 17.43
N ILE A 53 3.90 0.62 16.30
CA ILE A 53 5.31 0.38 15.97
C ILE A 53 6.24 0.96 17.03
N GLY A 54 5.93 2.13 17.58
CA GLY A 54 6.72 2.78 18.61
C GLY A 54 6.81 2.03 19.93
N GLN A 55 5.97 1.03 20.18
CA GLN A 55 6.08 0.13 21.32
C GLN A 55 7.06 -1.03 21.07
N LEU A 56 7.42 -1.26 19.80
CA LEU A 56 8.27 -2.39 19.39
C LEU A 56 9.68 -1.97 18.98
N ILE A 57 9.82 -0.77 18.43
CA ILE A 57 11.11 -0.22 18.00
C ILE A 57 11.22 1.25 18.36
N ASP A 58 12.41 1.66 18.80
CA ASP A 58 12.74 3.06 19.06
C ASP A 58 13.32 3.70 17.78
N HIS A 59 12.44 3.95 16.81
CA HIS A 59 12.84 4.58 15.54
C HIS A 59 11.73 5.56 15.10
N PRO A 60 12.08 6.80 14.70
CA PRO A 60 11.10 7.77 14.23
C PRO A 60 10.49 7.36 12.90
N SER A 61 9.21 7.75 12.70
CA SER A 61 8.55 7.57 11.39
C SER A 61 9.34 8.28 10.26
N PRO A 62 9.40 7.69 9.05
CA PRO A 62 8.60 6.58 8.54
C PRO A 62 9.27 5.21 8.77
N ASN A 63 8.48 4.23 9.22
CA ASN A 63 8.92 2.86 9.45
C ASN A 63 8.37 1.86 8.40
N TYR A 64 8.06 2.32 7.19
CA TYR A 64 7.39 1.51 6.19
C TYR A 64 8.18 0.26 5.77
N ARG A 65 9.54 0.34 5.73
CA ARG A 65 10.38 -0.84 5.50
C ARG A 65 10.18 -1.89 6.60
N TRP A 66 10.13 -1.49 7.85
CA TRP A 66 9.89 -2.39 8.97
C TRP A 66 8.51 -3.08 8.85
N VAL A 67 7.48 -2.32 8.50
CA VAL A 67 6.12 -2.86 8.24
C VAL A 67 6.15 -3.95 7.17
N LEU A 68 6.83 -3.72 6.05
CA LEU A 68 6.93 -4.68 4.96
C LEU A 68 7.65 -5.96 5.40
N ILE A 69 8.76 -5.85 6.13
CA ILE A 69 9.52 -7.01 6.64
C ILE A 69 8.67 -7.80 7.63
N HIS A 70 8.05 -7.12 8.61
CA HIS A 70 7.22 -7.76 9.63
C HIS A 70 6.01 -8.47 9.00
N ALA A 71 5.31 -7.82 8.09
CA ALA A 71 4.17 -8.40 7.39
C ALA A 71 4.60 -9.61 6.51
N GLN A 72 5.75 -9.55 5.83
CA GLN A 72 6.29 -10.68 5.09
C GLN A 72 6.57 -11.87 6.01
N GLN A 73 7.26 -11.65 7.12
CA GLN A 73 7.58 -12.71 8.08
C GLN A 73 6.32 -13.40 8.60
N HIS A 74 5.31 -12.61 8.99
CA HIS A 74 4.02 -13.14 9.42
C HIS A 74 3.36 -14.00 8.33
N CYS A 75 3.31 -13.49 7.09
CA CYS A 75 2.71 -14.24 5.97
C CYS A 75 3.47 -15.53 5.66
N LEU A 76 4.81 -15.53 5.73
CA LEU A 76 5.62 -16.73 5.49
C LEU A 76 5.41 -17.79 6.58
N GLN A 77 5.34 -17.38 7.84
CA GLN A 77 5.09 -18.28 8.98
C GLN A 77 3.74 -19.00 8.86
N HIS A 78 2.73 -18.32 8.32
CA HIS A 78 1.37 -18.86 8.19
C HIS A 78 1.04 -19.33 6.77
N ASN A 79 2.03 -19.37 5.85
CA ASN A 79 1.87 -19.75 4.44
C ASN A 79 0.78 -18.94 3.71
N LEU A 80 0.69 -17.63 3.99
CA LEU A 80 -0.29 -16.69 3.43
C LEU A 80 0.32 -15.82 2.33
N SER A 81 -0.52 -15.30 1.46
CA SER A 81 -0.22 -14.14 0.62
C SER A 81 -0.44 -12.84 1.42
N LEU A 82 0.24 -11.76 1.06
CA LEU A 82 0.12 -10.47 1.71
C LEU A 82 -0.71 -9.52 0.85
N VAL A 83 -1.78 -8.95 1.39
CA VAL A 83 -2.46 -7.82 0.74
C VAL A 83 -2.10 -6.53 1.48
N ILE A 84 -1.57 -5.57 0.75
CA ILE A 84 -1.29 -4.22 1.25
C ILE A 84 -2.40 -3.30 0.75
N VAL A 85 -3.01 -2.54 1.66
CA VAL A 85 -3.94 -1.46 1.34
C VAL A 85 -3.48 -0.21 2.08
N GLU A 86 -3.33 0.91 1.38
CA GLU A 86 -2.97 2.20 1.97
C GLU A 86 -4.17 2.83 2.69
N SER A 87 -3.91 3.70 3.67
CA SER A 87 -4.92 4.28 4.57
C SER A 87 -5.87 5.29 3.90
N ASP A 88 -5.62 5.65 2.65
CA ASP A 88 -6.44 6.55 1.83
C ASP A 88 -7.12 5.81 0.65
N VAL A 89 -7.22 4.48 0.75
CA VAL A 89 -7.77 3.62 -0.30
C VAL A 89 -8.99 2.87 0.21
N ILE A 90 -10.13 3.12 -0.43
CA ILE A 90 -11.40 2.46 -0.12
C ILE A 90 -11.61 1.29 -1.11
N VAL A 91 -11.63 0.07 -0.59
CA VAL A 91 -11.90 -1.13 -1.39
C VAL A 91 -13.41 -1.30 -1.61
N LYS A 92 -13.79 -1.92 -2.74
CA LYS A 92 -15.15 -2.39 -2.95
C LYS A 92 -15.34 -3.78 -2.31
N PRO A 93 -16.59 -4.23 -2.05
CA PRO A 93 -16.84 -5.51 -1.37
C PRO A 93 -16.11 -6.72 -1.98
N ASN A 94 -15.95 -6.74 -3.30
CA ASN A 94 -15.33 -7.87 -4.01
C ASN A 94 -13.85 -7.64 -4.37
N THR A 95 -13.27 -6.47 -4.10
CA THR A 95 -11.93 -6.14 -4.58
C THR A 95 -10.88 -7.14 -4.11
N LEU A 96 -10.84 -7.44 -2.81
CA LEU A 96 -9.80 -8.32 -2.24
C LEU A 96 -9.96 -9.76 -2.75
N ASN A 97 -11.18 -10.25 -2.90
CA ASN A 97 -11.46 -11.54 -3.52
C ASN A 97 -11.05 -11.59 -4.99
N SER A 98 -11.27 -10.51 -5.73
CA SER A 98 -10.85 -10.41 -7.14
C SER A 98 -9.33 -10.42 -7.29
N LEU A 99 -8.58 -9.79 -6.38
CA LEU A 99 -7.12 -9.90 -6.35
C LEU A 99 -6.69 -11.37 -6.19
N ALA A 100 -7.29 -12.09 -5.25
CA ALA A 100 -6.97 -13.50 -5.00
C ALA A 100 -7.33 -14.40 -6.19
N GLN A 101 -8.48 -14.18 -6.82
CA GLN A 101 -8.95 -14.95 -7.98
C GLN A 101 -8.08 -14.76 -9.23
N ALA A 102 -7.43 -13.60 -9.36
CA ALA A 102 -6.54 -13.32 -10.48
C ALA A 102 -5.15 -13.96 -10.37
N VAL A 103 -4.85 -14.61 -9.24
CA VAL A 103 -3.56 -15.28 -9.04
C VAL A 103 -3.46 -16.51 -9.92
N GLN A 104 -2.38 -16.60 -10.70
CA GLN A 104 -1.98 -17.74 -11.52
C GLN A 104 -0.65 -18.31 -10.99
N PRO A 105 -0.21 -19.49 -11.41
CA PRO A 105 1.04 -20.11 -10.91
C PRO A 105 2.28 -19.23 -10.99
N GLN A 106 2.39 -18.37 -12.01
CA GLN A 106 3.52 -17.47 -12.21
C GLN A 106 3.27 -16.05 -11.69
N THR A 107 2.13 -15.80 -11.02
CA THR A 107 1.81 -14.45 -10.52
C THR A 107 2.66 -14.12 -9.29
N GLY A 108 3.35 -12.99 -9.34
CA GLY A 108 4.02 -12.40 -8.19
C GLY A 108 3.16 -11.38 -7.47
N LEU A 109 2.61 -10.42 -8.21
CA LEU A 109 1.77 -9.35 -7.70
C LEU A 109 0.45 -9.25 -8.45
N VAL A 110 -0.62 -8.91 -7.75
CA VAL A 110 -1.90 -8.48 -8.34
C VAL A 110 -2.28 -7.15 -7.72
N ALA A 111 -2.51 -6.12 -8.54
CA ALA A 111 -2.88 -4.79 -8.07
C ALA A 111 -4.21 -4.32 -8.67
N ALA A 112 -5.04 -3.68 -7.87
CA ALA A 112 -6.22 -2.96 -8.36
C ALA A 112 -5.82 -1.55 -8.81
N VAL A 113 -6.34 -1.11 -9.96
CA VAL A 113 -6.16 0.27 -10.43
C VAL A 113 -6.89 1.25 -9.49
N THR A 114 -6.34 2.44 -9.34
CA THR A 114 -6.98 3.49 -8.53
C THR A 114 -7.84 4.41 -9.37
N HIS A 115 -8.98 4.84 -8.80
CA HIS A 115 -9.87 5.85 -9.35
C HIS A 115 -10.10 6.99 -8.36
N ASN A 116 -10.43 8.17 -8.88
CA ASN A 116 -10.99 9.27 -8.11
C ASN A 116 -12.52 9.15 -7.95
N ASP A 117 -13.15 10.11 -7.27
CA ASP A 117 -14.60 10.16 -7.05
C ASP A 117 -15.42 10.27 -8.36
N GLN A 118 -14.82 10.69 -9.47
CA GLN A 118 -15.42 10.74 -10.81
C GLN A 118 -15.24 9.44 -11.60
N ASN A 119 -14.79 8.36 -10.97
CA ASN A 119 -14.43 7.09 -11.62
C ASN A 119 -13.36 7.20 -12.72
N GLN A 120 -12.50 8.20 -12.64
CA GLN A 120 -11.37 8.36 -13.54
C GLN A 120 -10.13 7.76 -12.90
N VAL A 121 -9.34 7.02 -13.70
CA VAL A 121 -8.03 6.51 -13.25
C VAL A 121 -7.17 7.68 -12.78
N ASN A 122 -6.61 7.57 -11.59
CA ASN A 122 -5.80 8.62 -10.99
C ASN A 122 -4.40 8.11 -10.57
N PHE A 123 -3.60 9.02 -10.08
CA PHE A 123 -2.29 8.66 -9.50
C PHE A 123 -2.46 7.58 -8.41
N PRO A 124 -1.58 6.56 -8.37
CA PRO A 124 -0.34 6.40 -9.13
C PRO A 124 -0.46 5.64 -10.46
N TYR A 125 -1.67 5.31 -10.90
CA TYR A 125 -1.95 4.49 -12.08
C TYR A 125 -2.34 5.29 -13.32
N ASP A 126 -1.99 6.58 -13.43
CA ASP A 126 -2.32 7.44 -14.59
C ASP A 126 -1.98 6.78 -15.94
N TYR A 127 -0.92 5.97 -15.98
CA TYR A 127 -0.53 5.23 -17.17
C TYR A 127 -1.55 4.18 -17.60
N ALA A 128 -2.41 3.74 -16.69
CA ALA A 128 -3.42 2.71 -16.93
C ALA A 128 -4.73 3.27 -17.54
N ALA A 129 -4.88 4.58 -17.68
CA ALA A 129 -6.09 5.20 -18.24
C ALA A 129 -6.50 4.69 -19.63
N LYS A 130 -5.53 4.14 -20.40
CA LYS A 130 -5.78 3.56 -21.73
C LYS A 130 -5.85 2.03 -21.73
N ILE A 131 -5.59 1.38 -20.61
CA ILE A 131 -5.68 -0.09 -20.47
C ILE A 131 -7.16 -0.44 -20.28
N LYS A 132 -7.66 -1.39 -21.07
CA LYS A 132 -9.09 -1.75 -21.08
C LYS A 132 -9.40 -3.14 -20.52
N GLN A 133 -8.38 -3.93 -20.26
CA GLN A 133 -8.53 -5.32 -19.82
C GLN A 133 -7.58 -5.64 -18.66
N ASP A 134 -8.03 -6.49 -17.79
CA ASP A 134 -7.19 -7.09 -16.74
C ASP A 134 -6.10 -7.95 -17.38
N GLY A 135 -4.92 -7.96 -16.78
CA GLY A 135 -3.86 -8.81 -17.30
C GLY A 135 -2.44 -8.39 -16.91
N PRO A 136 -1.44 -9.06 -17.49
CA PRO A 136 -0.04 -8.78 -17.22
C PRO A 136 0.33 -7.34 -17.55
N CYS A 137 1.05 -6.69 -16.64
CA CYS A 137 1.46 -5.31 -16.80
C CYS A 137 2.94 -5.13 -16.43
N ALA A 138 3.72 -4.65 -17.40
CA ALA A 138 5.15 -4.42 -17.23
C ALA A 138 5.49 -3.10 -16.52
N LYS A 139 4.51 -2.28 -16.19
CA LYS A 139 4.71 -1.01 -15.48
C LYS A 139 4.88 -1.25 -13.98
N ARG A 140 5.32 -0.21 -13.27
CA ARG A 140 5.39 -0.23 -11.81
C ARG A 140 4.02 -0.37 -11.19
N PHE A 141 3.93 -1.07 -10.07
CA PHE A 141 2.75 -1.09 -9.21
C PHE A 141 2.98 -0.21 -7.99
N SER A 142 1.89 0.31 -7.44
CA SER A 142 1.87 0.95 -6.14
C SER A 142 1.16 0.03 -5.15
N PHE A 143 1.45 0.19 -3.87
CA PHE A 143 0.80 -0.56 -2.80
C PHE A 143 -0.54 0.02 -2.33
N CYS A 144 -1.16 0.90 -3.13
CA CYS A 144 -2.51 1.39 -2.85
C CYS A 144 -3.49 0.26 -2.52
N CYS A 145 -3.55 -0.78 -3.39
CA CYS A 145 -4.25 -2.03 -3.10
C CYS A 145 -3.59 -3.15 -3.91
N THR A 146 -2.70 -3.90 -3.29
CA THR A 146 -1.86 -4.89 -4.00
C THR A 146 -1.67 -6.15 -3.18
N LEU A 147 -1.94 -7.29 -3.82
CA LEU A 147 -1.65 -8.62 -3.32
C LEU A 147 -0.24 -9.04 -3.78
N LEU A 148 0.56 -9.53 -2.85
CA LEU A 148 1.84 -10.20 -3.08
C LEU A 148 1.65 -11.68 -2.78
N THR A 149 1.92 -12.54 -3.76
CA THR A 149 1.71 -13.98 -3.60
C THR A 149 2.71 -14.60 -2.63
N ASN A 150 2.31 -15.66 -1.96
CA ASN A 150 3.21 -16.40 -1.07
C ASN A 150 4.46 -16.91 -1.80
N SER A 151 4.31 -17.33 -3.08
CA SER A 151 5.45 -17.75 -3.91
C SER A 151 6.46 -16.63 -4.12
N PHE A 152 5.99 -15.41 -4.38
CA PHE A 152 6.87 -14.25 -4.49
C PHE A 152 7.50 -13.87 -3.14
N LEU A 153 6.73 -13.89 -2.05
CA LEU A 153 7.24 -13.60 -0.70
C LEU A 153 8.36 -14.57 -0.30
N LYS A 154 8.29 -15.85 -0.71
CA LYS A 154 9.36 -16.84 -0.52
C LYS A 154 10.59 -16.59 -1.39
N ALA A 155 10.39 -16.03 -2.59
CA ALA A 155 11.46 -15.81 -3.56
C ALA A 155 12.26 -14.52 -3.33
N TYR A 156 11.70 -13.54 -2.63
CA TYR A 156 12.35 -12.25 -2.40
C TYR A 156 12.24 -11.79 -0.94
N ASP A 157 13.38 -11.79 -0.24
CA ASP A 157 13.48 -11.35 1.15
C ASP A 157 13.50 -9.83 1.26
N PHE A 158 12.53 -9.26 1.97
CA PHE A 158 12.41 -7.80 2.18
C PHE A 158 13.49 -7.22 3.12
N ASN A 159 14.27 -8.04 3.80
CA ASN A 159 15.46 -7.55 4.49
C ASN A 159 16.50 -6.96 3.51
N GLN A 160 16.46 -7.35 2.23
CA GLN A 160 17.31 -6.81 1.16
C GLN A 160 16.87 -5.41 0.67
N LEU A 161 15.72 -4.90 1.10
CA LEU A 161 15.27 -3.55 0.76
C LEU A 161 16.25 -2.52 1.34
N ASP A 162 16.70 -1.58 0.49
CA ASP A 162 17.61 -0.52 0.87
C ASP A 162 16.93 0.46 1.85
N PRO A 163 17.42 0.60 3.09
CA PRO A 163 16.80 1.48 4.10
C PRO A 163 16.89 2.97 3.74
N THR A 164 17.73 3.36 2.78
CA THR A 164 17.86 4.75 2.32
C THR A 164 16.84 5.14 1.27
N LYS A 165 16.04 4.17 0.77
CA LYS A 165 15.04 4.36 -0.28
C LYS A 165 13.63 4.47 0.29
N ASN A 166 12.71 5.04 -0.50
CA ASN A 166 11.33 5.27 -0.08
C ASN A 166 10.28 4.61 -0.99
N TRP A 167 10.68 4.16 -2.18
CA TRP A 167 9.77 3.64 -3.20
C TRP A 167 9.85 2.13 -3.28
N TYR A 168 9.52 1.49 -2.16
CA TYR A 168 9.59 0.04 -2.05
C TYR A 168 8.60 -0.67 -2.96
N ASP A 169 7.42 -0.11 -3.18
CA ASP A 169 6.41 -0.59 -4.11
C ASP A 169 6.96 -0.72 -5.54
N VAL A 170 7.63 0.33 -6.04
CA VAL A 170 8.27 0.32 -7.36
C VAL A 170 9.38 -0.73 -7.42
N HIS A 171 10.24 -0.76 -6.39
CA HIS A 171 11.36 -1.71 -6.33
C HIS A 171 10.84 -3.15 -6.27
N ILE A 172 9.89 -3.46 -5.39
CA ILE A 172 9.31 -4.80 -5.23
C ILE A 172 8.61 -5.24 -6.51
N SER A 173 7.87 -4.36 -7.19
CA SER A 173 7.22 -4.70 -8.46
C SER A 173 8.23 -4.99 -9.58
N HIS A 174 9.39 -4.33 -9.60
CA HIS A 174 10.49 -4.65 -10.51
C HIS A 174 11.17 -5.97 -10.15
N MET A 175 11.40 -6.22 -8.86
CA MET A 175 12.03 -7.47 -8.41
C MET A 175 11.16 -8.69 -8.70
N SER A 176 9.84 -8.59 -8.56
CA SER A 176 8.91 -9.64 -8.97
C SER A 176 9.15 -10.06 -10.43
N ARG A 177 9.16 -9.10 -11.34
CA ARG A 177 9.43 -9.37 -12.75
C ARG A 177 10.84 -9.88 -13.03
N LYS A 178 11.85 -9.34 -12.33
CA LYS A 178 13.24 -9.79 -12.46
C LYS A 178 13.42 -11.24 -12.06
N LEU A 179 12.62 -11.71 -11.11
CA LEU A 179 12.59 -13.10 -10.65
C LEU A 179 11.70 -14.02 -11.52
N GLY A 180 11.14 -13.50 -12.62
CA GLY A 180 10.35 -14.27 -13.57
C GLY A 180 8.86 -14.39 -13.24
N PHE A 181 8.37 -13.59 -12.28
CA PHE A 181 6.93 -13.53 -11.98
C PHE A 181 6.20 -12.53 -12.89
N ASP A 182 4.93 -12.79 -13.11
CA ASP A 182 3.99 -11.86 -13.74
C ASP A 182 3.35 -10.94 -12.70
N ASN A 183 3.25 -9.67 -13.05
CA ASN A 183 2.47 -8.69 -12.28
C ASN A 183 1.16 -8.42 -13.02
N ILE A 184 0.02 -8.68 -12.38
CA ILE A 184 -1.32 -8.56 -12.95
C ILE A 184 -1.97 -7.26 -12.47
N LEU A 185 -2.46 -6.45 -13.41
CA LEU A 185 -3.22 -5.25 -13.10
C LEU A 185 -4.71 -5.48 -13.35
N LEU A 186 -5.55 -5.27 -12.34
CA LEU A 186 -7.00 -5.35 -12.44
C LEU A 186 -7.59 -3.96 -12.70
N ILE A 187 -8.20 -3.79 -13.88
CA ILE A 187 -8.94 -2.60 -14.29
C ILE A 187 -10.41 -2.75 -13.95
N SER A 188 -10.92 -3.98 -13.97
CA SER A 188 -12.35 -4.30 -13.73
C SER A 188 -12.79 -4.04 -12.29
N ASN A 189 -11.88 -4.09 -11.32
CA ASN A 189 -12.16 -3.90 -9.89
C ASN A 189 -11.34 -2.74 -9.29
N PRO A 190 -11.57 -1.49 -9.73
CA PRO A 190 -10.82 -0.34 -9.25
C PRO A 190 -11.15 -0.03 -7.79
N VAL A 191 -10.18 0.52 -7.08
CA VAL A 191 -10.35 1.08 -5.73
C VAL A 191 -10.48 2.59 -5.78
N LEU A 192 -11.24 3.16 -4.85
CA LEU A 192 -11.31 4.61 -4.68
C LEU A 192 -10.07 5.07 -3.91
N HIS A 193 -9.27 5.92 -4.51
CA HIS A 193 -8.09 6.52 -3.89
C HIS A 193 -8.38 7.99 -3.60
N LYS A 194 -8.41 8.32 -2.31
CA LYS A 194 -8.60 9.68 -1.77
C LYS A 194 -7.25 10.24 -1.31
N PRO A 195 -6.40 10.76 -2.23
CA PRO A 195 -5.06 11.17 -1.85
C PRO A 195 -5.13 12.21 -0.73
N HIS A 196 -4.62 11.85 0.43
CA HIS A 196 -4.38 12.79 1.51
C HIS A 196 -2.88 13.09 1.58
N SER A 197 -2.54 14.27 2.01
CA SER A 197 -1.15 14.64 2.17
C SER A 197 -0.81 14.76 3.64
N SER A 198 -0.40 13.66 4.23
CA SER A 198 0.34 13.69 5.50
C SER A 198 1.74 14.32 5.35
N ARG A 199 2.16 14.62 4.11
CA ARG A 199 3.48 15.21 3.80
C ARG A 199 3.30 16.54 3.11
N PRO A 200 3.31 17.67 3.86
CA PRO A 200 3.07 19.02 3.30
C PRO A 200 3.95 19.38 2.10
N TRP A 201 5.20 18.85 2.03
CA TRP A 201 6.08 19.10 0.91
C TRP A 201 5.62 18.44 -0.40
N LYS A 202 4.84 17.34 -0.35
CA LYS A 202 4.26 16.71 -1.56
C LYS A 202 3.08 17.53 -2.11
N GLN A 203 2.36 18.26 -1.26
CA GLN A 203 1.30 19.19 -1.72
C GLN A 203 1.87 20.30 -2.59
N LEU A 204 3.13 20.67 -2.39
CA LEU A 204 3.82 21.64 -3.24
C LEU A 204 3.83 21.24 -4.72
N LYS A 205 3.74 19.93 -5.05
CA LYS A 205 3.64 19.48 -6.44
C LYS A 205 2.44 20.08 -7.16
N TYR A 206 1.36 20.32 -6.44
CA TYR A 206 0.09 20.84 -6.97
C TYR A 206 -0.05 22.35 -6.76
N THR A 207 0.47 22.89 -5.66
CA THR A 207 0.35 24.30 -5.29
C THR A 207 1.50 25.16 -5.78
N ASN A 208 2.73 24.61 -5.83
CA ASN A 208 3.92 25.29 -6.33
C ASN A 208 4.92 24.27 -6.91
N PRO A 209 4.72 23.81 -8.17
CA PRO A 209 5.55 22.81 -8.81
C PRO A 209 7.04 23.15 -8.86
N LEU A 210 7.38 24.44 -9.10
CA LEU A 210 8.78 24.88 -9.16
C LEU A 210 9.50 24.65 -7.82
N LEU A 211 8.87 25.04 -6.72
CA LEU A 211 9.41 24.83 -5.38
C LEU A 211 9.47 23.34 -5.03
N TYR A 212 8.50 22.54 -5.47
CA TYR A 212 8.52 21.10 -5.31
C TYR A 212 9.75 20.47 -5.97
N TYR A 213 9.97 20.72 -7.27
CA TYR A 213 11.10 20.14 -8.00
C TYR A 213 12.44 20.65 -7.48
N TRP A 214 12.53 21.93 -7.11
CA TRP A 214 13.72 22.49 -6.47
C TRP A 214 14.06 21.78 -5.16
N ARG A 215 13.09 21.59 -4.26
CA ARG A 215 13.28 20.84 -3.01
C ARG A 215 13.58 19.37 -3.25
N LYS A 216 12.96 18.75 -4.25
CA LYS A 216 13.25 17.37 -4.63
C LYS A 216 14.71 17.19 -5.02
N LEU A 217 15.27 18.09 -5.80
CA LEU A 217 16.67 18.06 -6.25
C LEU A 217 17.65 18.41 -5.14
N THR A 218 17.42 19.51 -4.42
CA THR A 218 18.37 20.03 -3.44
C THR A 218 18.35 19.30 -2.10
N GLN A 219 17.18 18.78 -1.68
CA GLN A 219 17.01 18.09 -0.41
C GLN A 219 16.95 16.55 -0.59
N HIS A 220 17.24 16.07 -1.80
CA HIS A 220 17.25 14.65 -2.15
C HIS A 220 15.99 13.88 -1.68
N LYS A 221 14.82 14.54 -1.72
CA LYS A 221 13.54 13.92 -1.39
C LYS A 221 13.07 13.02 -2.53
N ASP A 222 12.34 11.95 -2.22
CA ASP A 222 11.89 10.92 -3.18
C ASP A 222 13.04 10.24 -3.94
N LYS A 223 14.02 9.75 -3.22
CA LYS A 223 15.05 8.89 -3.81
C LYS A 223 14.43 7.55 -4.22
N ILE A 224 14.55 7.22 -5.50
CA ILE A 224 14.20 5.90 -6.07
C ILE A 224 15.42 5.00 -5.96
#